data_1c5de7d265bbf7164fb6c642392a6eeb
#
_entry.id   1c5de7d265bbf7164fb6c642392a6eeb
#
_cell.length_a   1.000
_cell.length_b   1.000
_cell.length_c   1.000
_cell.angle_alpha   90.00
_cell.angle_beta   90.00
_cell.angle_gamma   90.00
#
_symmetry.space_group_name_H-M   'P 1'
#
loop_
_entity.id
_entity.type
_entity.pdbx_description
1 polymer ?
#
loop_
_entity_poly.entity_id
_entity_poly.type
_entity_poly.pdbx_seq_one_letter_code
_entity_poly.pdbx_strand_id
1 'polypeptide(L)'
;MKQAEIIEAINAQESIILDREARLTATDYIAAKIAEGKATKAEYAEKIAERQQWRDDINVANVELERLKALEPEAEDEPIPEE
;
A
#
# COMPACT_ATOMS: atom_id res chain seq x y z
N MET A 1 -20.55 -3.80 4.72
CA MET A 1 -20.22 -3.67 3.29
C MET A 1 -20.61 -4.95 2.57
N LYS A 2 -21.06 -4.81 1.38
CA LYS A 2 -21.33 -6.00 0.55
C LYS A 2 -20.04 -6.59 0.06
N GLN A 3 -20.09 -7.87 -0.31
CA GLN A 3 -18.89 -8.57 -0.70
C GLN A 3 -18.17 -7.91 -1.88
N ALA A 4 -18.93 -7.46 -2.88
CA ALA A 4 -18.31 -6.78 -4.02
C ALA A 4 -17.59 -5.51 -3.59
N GLU A 5 -18.17 -4.78 -2.65
CA GLU A 5 -17.53 -3.57 -2.14
C GLU A 5 -16.25 -3.90 -1.38
N ILE A 6 -16.28 -4.98 -0.61
CA ILE A 6 -15.10 -5.40 0.13
C ILE A 6 -13.99 -5.78 -0.83
N ILE A 7 -14.31 -6.54 -1.87
CA ILE A 7 -13.31 -6.95 -2.85
C ILE A 7 -12.71 -5.75 -3.56
N GLU A 8 -13.54 -4.78 -3.95
CA GLU A 8 -13.03 -3.57 -4.59
C GLU A 8 -12.13 -2.79 -3.67
N ALA A 9 -12.51 -2.68 -2.39
CA ALA A 9 -11.71 -1.95 -1.42
C ALA A 9 -10.38 -2.64 -1.19
N ILE A 10 -10.37 -3.97 -1.12
CA ILE A 10 -9.15 -4.74 -0.96
C ILE A 10 -8.24 -4.50 -2.16
N ASN A 11 -8.80 -4.59 -3.37
CA ASN A 11 -8.01 -4.40 -4.58
C ASN A 11 -7.39 -2.99 -4.63
N ALA A 12 -8.13 -1.98 -4.17
CA ALA A 12 -7.62 -0.62 -4.15
C ALA A 12 -6.42 -0.51 -3.21
N GLN A 13 -6.50 -1.14 -2.02
CA GLN A 13 -5.39 -1.09 -1.08
C GLN A 13 -4.18 -1.85 -1.60
N GLU A 14 -4.41 -2.99 -2.24
CA GLU A 14 -3.31 -3.77 -2.81
C GLU A 14 -2.62 -2.99 -3.92
N SER A 15 -3.39 -2.24 -4.72
CA SER A 15 -2.80 -1.39 -5.76
C SER A 15 -1.91 -0.32 -5.17
N ILE A 16 -2.31 0.28 -4.05
CA ILE A 16 -1.50 1.28 -3.37
C ILE A 16 -0.18 0.65 -2.93
N ILE A 17 -0.24 -0.53 -2.32
CA ILE A 17 0.96 -1.19 -1.85
C ILE A 17 1.90 -1.48 -3.01
N LEU A 18 1.39 -2.03 -4.10
CA LEU A 18 2.22 -2.36 -5.25
C LEU A 18 2.86 -1.11 -5.84
N ASP A 19 2.09 -0.02 -5.95
CA ASP A 19 2.62 1.22 -6.49
C ASP A 19 3.74 1.77 -5.62
N ARG A 20 3.52 1.80 -4.31
CA ARG A 20 4.52 2.35 -3.39
C ARG A 20 5.76 1.47 -3.31
N GLU A 21 5.58 0.15 -3.35
CA GLU A 21 6.72 -0.76 -3.36
C GLU A 21 7.54 -0.58 -4.62
N ALA A 22 6.90 -0.39 -5.76
CA ALA A 22 7.61 -0.15 -7.00
C ALA A 22 8.41 1.15 -6.92
N ARG A 23 7.84 2.18 -6.34
CA ARG A 23 8.54 3.45 -6.17
C ARG A 23 9.73 3.32 -5.23
N LEU A 24 9.58 2.57 -4.15
CA LEU A 24 10.69 2.34 -3.23
C LEU A 24 11.80 1.59 -3.92
N THR A 25 11.48 0.54 -4.65
CA THR A 25 12.47 -0.24 -5.39
C THR A 25 13.20 0.65 -6.40
N ALA A 26 12.46 1.47 -7.12
CA ALA A 26 13.05 2.33 -8.15
C ALA A 26 13.99 3.37 -7.56
N THR A 27 13.84 3.70 -6.27
CA THR A 27 14.67 4.71 -5.62
C THR A 27 15.65 4.13 -4.61
N ASP A 28 15.79 2.81 -4.55
CA ASP A 28 16.73 2.19 -3.61
C ASP A 28 18.17 2.60 -3.86
N TYR A 29 18.50 3.00 -5.09
CA TYR A 29 19.86 3.46 -5.41
C TYR A 29 20.29 4.64 -4.53
N ILE A 30 19.33 5.42 -4.01
CA ILE A 30 19.65 6.57 -3.18
C ILE A 30 20.35 6.15 -1.90
N ALA A 31 19.80 5.10 -1.25
CA ALA A 31 20.42 4.59 -0.02
C ALA A 31 21.83 4.08 -0.31
N ALA A 32 22.00 3.40 -1.45
CA ALA A 32 23.31 2.87 -1.82
C ALA A 32 24.30 4.00 -2.06
N LYS A 33 23.89 5.06 -2.75
CA LYS A 33 24.78 6.20 -2.99
C LYS A 33 25.22 6.88 -1.71
N ILE A 34 24.30 7.03 -0.77
CA ILE A 34 24.61 7.65 0.51
C ILE A 34 25.57 6.75 1.28
N ALA A 35 25.30 5.45 1.31
CA ALA A 35 26.14 4.50 2.03
C ALA A 35 27.56 4.45 1.47
N GLU A 36 27.71 4.64 0.16
CA GLU A 36 29.02 4.64 -0.50
C GLU A 36 29.75 5.98 -0.40
N GLY A 37 29.09 6.99 0.18
CA GLY A 37 29.70 8.29 0.27
C GLY A 37 29.65 9.10 -1.00
N LYS A 38 28.89 8.66 -1.99
CA LYS A 38 28.78 9.36 -3.28
C LYS A 38 27.72 10.42 -3.28
N ALA A 39 26.88 10.47 -2.24
CA ALA A 39 25.82 11.46 -2.09
C ALA A 39 25.58 11.66 -0.61
N THR A 40 24.95 12.77 -0.26
CA THR A 40 24.62 13.06 1.11
C THR A 40 23.11 12.99 1.32
N LYS A 41 22.70 12.84 2.57
CA LYS A 41 21.28 12.85 2.88
C LYS A 41 20.66 14.19 2.50
N ALA A 42 21.41 15.29 2.61
CA ALA A 42 20.88 16.59 2.27
C ALA A 42 20.53 16.70 0.79
N GLU A 43 21.33 16.08 -0.07
CA GLU A 43 21.08 16.12 -1.51
C GLU A 43 19.77 15.45 -1.88
N TYR A 44 19.36 14.44 -1.11
CA TYR A 44 18.16 13.68 -1.41
C TYR A 44 17.09 13.85 -0.35
N ALA A 45 17.13 14.98 0.40
CA ALA A 45 16.22 15.16 1.53
C ALA A 45 14.76 15.01 1.13
N GLU A 46 14.38 15.60 -0.02
CA GLU A 46 12.99 15.50 -0.47
C GLU A 46 12.62 14.06 -0.83
N LYS A 47 13.53 13.39 -1.50
CA LYS A 47 13.25 12.00 -1.91
C LYS A 47 13.20 11.09 -0.70
N ILE A 48 14.06 11.33 0.29
CA ILE A 48 14.03 10.54 1.51
C ILE A 48 12.69 10.72 2.21
N ALA A 49 12.18 11.95 2.26
CA ALA A 49 10.88 12.22 2.87
C ALA A 49 9.76 11.51 2.09
N GLU A 50 9.83 11.54 0.75
CA GLU A 50 8.84 10.83 -0.07
C GLU A 50 8.87 9.33 0.18
N ARG A 51 10.07 8.77 0.30
CA ARG A 51 10.21 7.34 0.55
C ARG A 51 9.59 6.97 1.89
N GLN A 52 9.77 7.80 2.90
CA GLN A 52 9.14 7.54 4.19
C GLN A 52 7.62 7.61 4.07
N GLN A 53 7.11 8.57 3.30
CA GLN A 53 5.67 8.65 3.07
C GLN A 53 5.15 7.40 2.37
N TRP A 54 5.91 6.87 1.40
CA TRP A 54 5.50 5.64 0.72
C TRP A 54 5.44 4.46 1.68
N ARG A 55 6.40 4.36 2.60
CA ARG A 55 6.36 3.31 3.62
C ARG A 55 5.15 3.48 4.54
N ASP A 56 4.85 4.72 4.90
CA ASP A 56 3.68 5.01 5.73
C ASP A 56 2.41 4.63 4.98
N ASP A 57 2.34 4.95 3.69
CA ASP A 57 1.18 4.59 2.85
C ASP A 57 0.99 3.07 2.84
N ILE A 58 2.09 2.32 2.70
CA ILE A 58 2.02 0.87 2.70
C ILE A 58 1.52 0.35 4.04
N ASN A 59 2.01 0.92 5.14
CA ASN A 59 1.60 0.49 6.46
C ASN A 59 0.11 0.75 6.69
N VAL A 60 -0.37 1.92 6.28
CA VAL A 60 -1.78 2.25 6.39
C VAL A 60 -2.61 1.31 5.53
N ALA A 61 -2.15 1.03 4.31
CA ALA A 61 -2.86 0.13 3.42
C ALA A 61 -2.91 -1.29 3.99
N ASN A 62 -1.83 -1.74 4.63
CA ASN A 62 -1.82 -3.07 5.23
C ASN A 62 -2.81 -3.16 6.39
N VAL A 63 -2.89 -2.12 7.22
CA VAL A 63 -3.86 -2.10 8.31
C VAL A 63 -5.27 -2.14 7.75
N GLU A 64 -5.51 -1.36 6.70
CA GLU A 64 -6.83 -1.34 6.07
C GLU A 64 -7.17 -2.69 5.45
N LEU A 65 -6.18 -3.35 4.84
CA LEU A 65 -6.39 -4.67 4.28
C LEU A 65 -6.80 -5.68 5.35
N GLU A 66 -6.12 -5.64 6.49
CA GLU A 66 -6.48 -6.54 7.58
C GLU A 66 -7.90 -6.30 8.05
N ARG A 67 -8.27 -5.02 8.16
CA ARG A 67 -9.64 -4.67 8.58
C ARG A 67 -10.65 -5.19 7.55
N LEU A 68 -10.38 -4.97 6.28
CA LEU A 68 -11.30 -5.39 5.23
C LEU A 68 -11.43 -6.91 5.15
N LYS A 69 -10.32 -7.61 5.30
CA LYS A 69 -10.35 -9.06 5.22
C LYS A 69 -11.08 -9.68 6.40
N ALA A 70 -11.15 -8.98 7.52
CA ALA A 70 -11.85 -9.45 8.68
C ALA A 70 -13.33 -9.14 8.64
N LEU A 71 -13.78 -8.31 7.72
CA LEU A 71 -15.20 -7.98 7.61
C LEU A 71 -15.98 -9.15 7.06
N GLU A 72 -17.17 -9.33 7.61
CA GLU A 72 -18.11 -10.29 7.03
C GLU A 72 -19.00 -9.54 6.08
N PRO A 73 -19.19 -10.04 4.86
CA PRO A 73 -20.06 -9.35 3.92
C PRO A 73 -21.47 -9.28 4.44
N GLU A 74 -22.12 -8.18 4.18
CA GLU A 74 -23.53 -8.05 4.46
C GLU A 74 -24.31 -8.98 3.53
N ALA A 75 -25.48 -9.36 3.97
CA ALA A 75 -26.35 -10.15 3.10
C ALA A 75 -26.51 -9.43 1.78
N GLU A 76 -26.30 -10.16 0.71
CA GLU A 76 -26.44 -9.58 -0.60
C GLU A 76 -27.93 -9.40 -0.92
N ASP A 77 -28.21 -8.44 -1.75
CA ASP A 77 -29.57 -8.24 -2.18
C ASP A 77 -30.05 -9.37 -3.07
N GLU A 78 -29.13 -9.95 -3.83
CA GLU A 78 -29.54 -11.05 -4.66
C GLU A 78 -29.80 -12.25 -3.77
N PRO A 79 -30.80 -13.02 -4.12
CA PRO A 79 -31.15 -14.17 -3.32
C PRO A 79 -30.00 -15.17 -3.30
N ILE A 80 -29.82 -15.75 -2.16
CA ILE A 80 -28.90 -16.84 -2.07
C ILE A 80 -29.54 -18.00 -2.73
N PRO A 81 -28.89 -18.56 -3.67
CA PRO A 81 -29.48 -19.73 -4.29
C PRO A 81 -29.51 -20.84 -3.28
N GLU A 82 -30.50 -20.98 -2.90
CA GLU A 82 -30.57 -21.72 -2.04
C GLU A 82 -30.88 -22.69 -2.20
N GLU A 83 -30.90 -22.61 -2.27
CA GLU A 83 -31.19 -23.22 -2.20
C GLU A 83 -31.51 -23.68 -2.68
#